data_7f65711590d655a4d72a082f952abe3f
#
_entry.id   7f65711590d655a4d72a082f952abe3f
#
_cell.length_a   1.000
_cell.length_b   1.000
_cell.length_c   1.000
_cell.angle_alpha   90.00
_cell.angle_beta   90.00
_cell.angle_gamma   90.00
#
_symmetry.space_group_name_H-M   'P 1'
#
loop_
_entity.id
_entity.type
_entity.pdbx_description
1 polymer ?
#
loop_
_entity_poly.entity_id
_entity_poly.type
_entity_poly.pdbx_seq_one_letter_code
_entity_poly.pdbx_strand_id
1 'polypeptide(L)'
;MLQLILGGARSGKSRLAEQTAIDRQLAVTYVATAQALDFEMQSRITHHQNQRPSHWSLVEEPLYLANALQKIDRPNQIILVDCLTLWLTNLLLLDDQSVQQLECEQLLKVLPTLESEIILVSNETGLGVVPLGEISRRFVDEAGRLHQSLGQIADKVVFCVAGFPMILKGEK
;
A
#
# COMPACT_ATOMS: atom_id res chain seq x y z
N MET A 1 -14.04 1.80 6.40
CA MET A 1 -13.80 2.53 5.11
C MET A 1 -12.47 2.09 4.52
N LEU A 2 -12.46 1.73 3.21
CA LEU A 2 -11.25 1.33 2.49
C LEU A 2 -10.90 2.37 1.43
N GLN A 3 -9.71 2.97 1.52
CA GLN A 3 -9.19 3.94 0.57
C GLN A 3 -7.93 3.43 -0.12
N LEU A 4 -7.88 3.51 -1.46
CA LEU A 4 -6.71 3.21 -2.28
C LEU A 4 -6.12 4.51 -2.83
N ILE A 5 -4.84 4.76 -2.55
CA ILE A 5 -4.10 5.92 -3.06
C ILE A 5 -3.00 5.44 -4.01
N LEU A 6 -3.18 5.76 -5.28
CA LEU A 6 -2.27 5.43 -6.36
C LEU A 6 -1.46 6.66 -6.79
N GLY A 7 -0.34 6.46 -7.45
CA GLY A 7 0.44 7.52 -8.08
C GLY A 7 1.86 7.09 -8.39
N GLY A 8 2.55 7.83 -9.26
CA GLY A 8 3.92 7.57 -9.62
C GLY A 8 4.92 7.80 -8.47
N ALA A 9 6.19 7.48 -8.71
CA ALA A 9 7.26 7.82 -7.78
C ALA A 9 7.28 9.33 -7.50
N ARG A 10 7.44 9.72 -6.24
CA ARG A 10 7.46 11.14 -5.78
C ARG A 10 6.24 11.97 -6.17
N SER A 11 5.09 11.32 -6.41
CA SER A 11 3.83 12.02 -6.74
C SER A 11 3.17 12.73 -5.55
N GLY A 12 3.62 12.48 -4.31
CA GLY A 12 3.00 13.00 -3.09
C GLY A 12 1.99 12.06 -2.43
N LYS A 13 1.82 10.83 -2.94
CA LYS A 13 0.82 9.86 -2.43
C LYS A 13 1.00 9.50 -0.96
N SER A 14 2.23 9.23 -0.47
CA SER A 14 2.46 8.90 0.95
C SER A 14 2.11 10.11 1.84
N ARG A 15 2.50 11.32 1.46
CA ARG A 15 2.12 12.55 2.17
C ARG A 15 0.60 12.73 2.21
N LEU A 16 -0.09 12.45 1.10
CA LEU A 16 -1.56 12.50 1.05
C LEU A 16 -2.18 11.46 2.00
N ALA A 17 -1.64 10.24 2.02
CA ALA A 17 -2.11 9.17 2.90
C ALA A 17 -1.92 9.52 4.38
N GLU A 18 -0.74 10.03 4.74
CA GLU A 18 -0.43 10.49 6.10
C GLU A 18 -1.35 11.63 6.52
N GLN A 19 -1.53 12.65 5.66
CA GLN A 19 -2.44 13.76 5.95
C GLN A 19 -3.88 13.28 6.12
N THR A 20 -4.35 12.37 5.26
CA THR A 20 -5.68 11.77 5.37
C THR A 20 -5.85 11.06 6.72
N ALA A 21 -4.83 10.32 7.18
CA ALA A 21 -4.86 9.65 8.47
C ALA A 21 -4.86 10.63 9.65
N ILE A 22 -4.08 11.71 9.57
CA ILE A 22 -4.04 12.77 10.59
C ILE A 22 -5.40 13.46 10.72
N ASP A 23 -6.03 13.80 9.61
CA ASP A 23 -7.29 14.55 9.57
C ASP A 23 -8.47 13.77 10.21
N ARG A 24 -8.37 12.43 10.28
CA ARG A 24 -9.36 11.56 10.93
C ARG A 24 -9.32 11.61 12.46
N GLN A 25 -8.19 12.02 13.05
CA GLN A 25 -8.02 12.13 14.52
C GLN A 25 -8.24 10.79 15.26
N LEU A 26 -7.98 9.67 14.59
CA LEU A 26 -8.03 8.32 15.16
C LEU A 26 -6.63 7.82 15.49
N ALA A 27 -6.55 6.74 16.27
CA ALA A 27 -5.29 6.02 16.45
C ALA A 27 -4.82 5.45 15.10
N VAL A 28 -3.54 5.59 14.79
CA VAL A 28 -2.97 5.11 13.53
C VAL A 28 -1.94 4.01 13.79
N THR A 29 -2.11 2.90 13.08
CA THR A 29 -1.08 1.87 12.93
C THR A 29 -0.54 1.93 11.51
N TYR A 30 0.74 2.25 11.39
CA TYR A 30 1.46 2.25 10.11
C TYR A 30 2.04 0.86 9.85
N VAL A 31 1.71 0.27 8.72
CA VAL A 31 2.25 -1.02 8.27
C VAL A 31 3.27 -0.77 7.17
N ALA A 32 4.55 -0.99 7.51
CA ALA A 32 5.67 -0.88 6.59
C ALA A 32 5.93 -2.23 5.93
N THR A 33 5.96 -2.24 4.61
CA THR A 33 6.21 -3.45 3.81
C THR A 33 7.63 -3.50 3.23
N ALA A 34 8.39 -2.41 3.38
CA ALA A 34 9.75 -2.30 2.87
C ALA A 34 10.70 -3.22 3.64
N GLN A 35 11.61 -3.87 2.89
CA GLN A 35 12.80 -4.53 3.43
C GLN A 35 14.04 -3.70 3.08
N ALA A 36 14.92 -3.49 4.05
CA ALA A 36 16.17 -2.76 3.86
C ALA A 36 17.22 -3.68 3.22
N LEU A 37 17.09 -3.95 1.92
CA LEU A 37 17.99 -4.85 1.20
C LEU A 37 19.30 -4.16 0.77
N ASP A 38 19.33 -2.83 0.75
CA ASP A 38 20.50 -2.03 0.41
C ASP A 38 20.53 -0.69 1.16
N PHE A 39 21.66 0.04 1.07
CA PHE A 39 21.85 1.32 1.75
C PHE A 39 20.90 2.43 1.26
N GLU A 40 20.52 2.42 -0.01
CA GLU A 40 19.58 3.40 -0.55
C GLU A 40 18.19 3.18 0.06
N MET A 41 17.73 1.94 0.09
CA MET A 41 16.45 1.58 0.68
C MET A 41 16.44 1.87 2.19
N GLN A 42 17.54 1.55 2.92
CA GLN A 42 17.67 1.89 4.32
C GLN A 42 17.54 3.40 4.56
N SER A 43 18.20 4.22 3.73
CA SER A 43 18.10 5.69 3.81
C SER A 43 16.67 6.18 3.56
N ARG A 44 15.96 5.60 2.59
CA ARG A 44 14.55 5.93 2.29
C ARG A 44 13.64 5.56 3.46
N ILE A 45 13.80 4.37 4.03
CA ILE A 45 13.03 3.92 5.20
C ILE A 45 13.25 4.89 6.37
N THR A 46 14.51 5.22 6.68
CA THR A 46 14.85 6.16 7.76
C THR A 46 14.24 7.54 7.52
N HIS A 47 14.27 8.03 6.29
CA HIS A 47 13.65 9.31 5.94
C HIS A 47 12.13 9.30 6.20
N HIS A 48 11.43 8.26 5.75
CA HIS A 48 10.00 8.10 6.02
C HIS A 48 9.68 7.91 7.49
N GLN A 49 10.53 7.19 8.24
CA GLN A 49 10.38 7.04 9.70
C GLN A 49 10.45 8.39 10.43
N ASN A 50 11.37 9.27 10.02
CA ASN A 50 11.57 10.59 10.64
C ASN A 50 10.44 11.59 10.33
N GLN A 51 9.66 11.38 9.26
CA GLN A 51 8.56 12.25 8.88
C GLN A 51 7.23 11.89 9.56
N ARG A 52 7.12 10.66 10.07
CA ARG A 52 5.88 10.17 10.70
C ARG A 52 5.71 10.73 12.11
N PRO A 53 4.45 10.98 12.53
CA PRO A 53 4.16 11.32 13.92
C PRO A 53 4.64 10.22 14.88
N SER A 54 5.39 10.59 15.91
CA SER A 54 6.04 9.65 16.84
C SER A 54 5.06 8.81 17.68
N HIS A 55 3.79 9.23 17.74
CA HIS A 55 2.73 8.53 18.48
C HIS A 55 2.04 7.43 17.65
N TRP A 56 2.36 7.27 16.37
CA TRP A 56 1.83 6.19 15.54
C TRP A 56 2.48 4.85 15.90
N SER A 57 1.67 3.81 15.96
CA SER A 57 2.19 2.44 16.07
C SER A 57 2.81 2.00 14.76
N LEU A 58 3.88 1.21 14.83
CA LEU A 58 4.57 0.64 13.67
C LEU A 58 4.47 -0.88 13.68
N VAL A 59 4.12 -1.44 12.53
CA VAL A 59 4.21 -2.88 12.24
C VAL A 59 5.03 -3.04 10.97
N GLU A 60 6.02 -3.89 10.99
CA GLU A 60 6.81 -4.25 9.80
C GLU A 60 6.36 -5.63 9.32
N GLU A 61 5.77 -5.68 8.14
CA GLU A 61 5.29 -6.94 7.53
C GLU A 61 5.53 -6.94 6.02
N PRO A 62 6.60 -7.60 5.57
CA PRO A 62 6.97 -7.60 4.17
C PRO A 62 6.20 -8.61 3.30
N LEU A 63 5.56 -9.63 3.85
CA LEU A 63 5.01 -10.77 3.10
C LEU A 63 3.55 -11.09 3.44
N TYR A 64 3.24 -11.36 4.71
CA TYR A 64 1.94 -11.90 5.14
C TYR A 64 0.97 -10.80 5.58
N LEU A 65 0.72 -9.85 4.65
CA LEU A 65 -0.02 -8.63 4.94
C LEU A 65 -1.44 -8.89 5.44
N ALA A 66 -2.17 -9.83 4.84
CA ALA A 66 -3.54 -10.17 5.25
C ALA A 66 -3.60 -10.60 6.71
N ASN A 67 -2.69 -11.49 7.14
CA ASN A 67 -2.59 -11.96 8.51
C ASN A 67 -2.19 -10.84 9.49
N ALA A 68 -1.26 -9.97 9.10
CA ALA A 68 -0.86 -8.82 9.91
C ALA A 68 -2.04 -7.87 10.13
N LEU A 69 -2.79 -7.53 9.08
CA LEU A 69 -3.97 -6.67 9.17
C LEU A 69 -5.02 -7.24 10.13
N GLN A 70 -5.34 -8.55 10.03
CA GLN A 70 -6.29 -9.19 10.94
C GLN A 70 -5.86 -9.15 12.41
N LYS A 71 -4.55 -9.32 12.68
CA LYS A 71 -4.02 -9.30 14.06
C LYS A 71 -4.10 -7.93 14.73
N ILE A 72 -3.98 -6.86 13.95
CA ILE A 72 -3.99 -5.49 14.48
C ILE A 72 -5.34 -4.81 14.34
N ASP A 73 -6.29 -5.46 13.67
CA ASP A 73 -7.62 -4.91 13.41
C ASP A 73 -8.41 -4.63 14.68
N ARG A 74 -9.02 -3.45 14.76
CA ARG A 74 -9.93 -3.03 15.82
C ARG A 74 -10.73 -1.80 15.38
N PRO A 75 -11.91 -1.58 15.98
CA PRO A 75 -12.71 -0.40 15.68
C PRO A 75 -12.01 0.91 16.12
N ASN A 76 -12.41 2.00 15.49
CA ASN A 76 -11.94 3.36 15.80
C ASN A 76 -10.42 3.57 15.66
N GLN A 77 -9.81 2.92 14.67
CA GLN A 77 -8.42 3.16 14.27
C GLN A 77 -8.28 3.21 12.76
N ILE A 78 -7.13 3.70 12.33
CA ILE A 78 -6.68 3.65 10.95
C ILE A 78 -5.50 2.69 10.84
N ILE A 79 -5.51 1.86 9.80
CA ILE A 79 -4.34 1.10 9.37
C ILE A 79 -3.89 1.69 8.03
N LEU A 80 -2.68 2.25 8.00
CA LEU A 80 -2.07 2.80 6.80
C LEU A 80 -0.96 1.87 6.32
N VAL A 81 -1.12 1.30 5.13
CA VAL A 81 -0.13 0.41 4.49
C VAL A 81 0.66 1.18 3.45
N ASP A 82 1.96 1.33 3.65
CA ASP A 82 2.88 1.96 2.69
C ASP A 82 4.13 1.08 2.48
N CYS A 83 4.20 0.38 1.34
CA CYS A 83 3.29 0.39 0.21
C CYS A 83 3.07 -1.01 -0.40
N LEU A 84 1.97 -1.19 -1.09
CA LEU A 84 1.67 -2.46 -1.79
C LEU A 84 2.68 -2.76 -2.91
N THR A 85 3.33 -1.75 -3.47
CA THR A 85 4.40 -1.91 -4.47
C THR A 85 5.55 -2.75 -3.93
N LEU A 86 6.09 -2.39 -2.77
CA LEU A 86 7.20 -3.12 -2.15
C LEU A 86 6.73 -4.49 -1.64
N TRP A 87 5.52 -4.58 -1.08
CA TRP A 87 4.93 -5.85 -0.71
C TRP A 87 4.82 -6.81 -1.90
N LEU A 88 4.28 -6.38 -3.03
CA LEU A 88 4.18 -7.20 -4.24
C LEU A 88 5.57 -7.56 -4.79
N THR A 89 6.54 -6.64 -4.72
CA THR A 89 7.93 -6.92 -5.10
C THR A 89 8.52 -8.03 -4.23
N ASN A 90 8.33 -7.97 -2.91
CA ASN A 90 8.83 -9.00 -2.01
C ASN A 90 8.23 -10.37 -2.35
N LEU A 91 6.93 -10.43 -2.63
CA LEU A 91 6.27 -11.68 -3.02
C LEU A 91 6.77 -12.23 -4.36
N LEU A 92 7.02 -11.36 -5.34
CA LEU A 92 7.51 -11.77 -6.66
C LEU A 92 8.97 -12.25 -6.64
N LEU A 93 9.73 -11.85 -5.64
CA LEU A 93 11.11 -12.31 -5.42
C LEU A 93 11.20 -13.64 -4.67
N LEU A 94 10.08 -14.18 -4.19
CA LEU A 94 10.05 -15.54 -3.63
C LEU A 94 10.18 -16.58 -4.75
N ASP A 95 10.83 -17.69 -4.44
CA ASP A 95 10.97 -18.83 -5.37
C ASP A 95 9.62 -19.51 -5.66
N ASP A 96 8.69 -19.43 -4.70
CA ASP A 96 7.36 -20.04 -4.81
C ASP A 96 6.30 -19.01 -5.25
N GLN A 97 5.91 -19.10 -6.51
CA GLN A 97 4.90 -18.21 -7.10
C GLN A 97 3.48 -18.42 -6.55
N SER A 98 3.20 -19.58 -5.95
CA SER A 98 1.88 -19.87 -5.36
C SER A 98 1.62 -18.99 -4.13
N VAL A 99 2.65 -18.60 -3.41
CA VAL A 99 2.56 -17.71 -2.25
C VAL A 99 2.07 -16.33 -2.67
N GLN A 100 2.57 -15.78 -3.77
CA GLN A 100 2.14 -14.46 -4.26
C GLN A 100 0.64 -14.44 -4.59
N GLN A 101 0.16 -15.45 -5.31
CA GLN A 101 -1.26 -15.53 -5.65
C GLN A 101 -2.13 -15.68 -4.39
N LEU A 102 -1.72 -16.57 -3.48
CA LEU A 102 -2.44 -16.83 -2.23
C LEU A 102 -2.54 -15.56 -1.37
N GLU A 103 -1.44 -14.83 -1.19
CA GLU A 103 -1.41 -13.61 -0.39
C GLU A 103 -2.27 -12.48 -1.00
N CYS A 104 -2.24 -12.31 -2.33
CA CYS A 104 -3.13 -11.35 -3.00
C CYS A 104 -4.62 -11.72 -2.82
N GLU A 105 -4.97 -12.99 -2.97
CA GLU A 105 -6.35 -13.46 -2.75
C GLU A 105 -6.78 -13.28 -1.29
N GLN A 106 -5.91 -13.60 -0.34
CA GLN A 106 -6.19 -13.44 1.09
C GLN A 106 -6.37 -11.96 1.46
N LEU A 107 -5.52 -11.07 0.95
CA LEU A 107 -5.67 -9.64 1.17
C LEU A 107 -7.04 -9.14 0.71
N LEU A 108 -7.44 -9.48 -0.52
CA LEU A 108 -8.74 -9.09 -1.07
C LEU A 108 -9.94 -9.63 -0.28
N LYS A 109 -9.81 -10.84 0.29
CA LYS A 109 -10.86 -11.46 1.15
C LYS A 109 -10.95 -10.79 2.52
N VAL A 110 -9.80 -10.42 3.09
CA VAL A 110 -9.72 -9.87 4.46
C VAL A 110 -10.16 -8.41 4.52
N LEU A 111 -9.73 -7.58 3.56
CA LEU A 111 -9.97 -6.13 3.59
C LEU A 111 -11.44 -5.73 3.85
N PRO A 112 -12.45 -6.36 3.22
CA PRO A 112 -13.86 -6.01 3.48
C PRO A 112 -14.37 -6.42 4.87
N THR A 113 -13.65 -7.27 5.60
CA THR A 113 -14.07 -7.79 6.92
C THR A 113 -13.49 -6.99 8.08
N LEU A 114 -12.54 -6.09 7.81
CA LEU A 114 -11.87 -5.31 8.84
C LEU A 114 -12.77 -4.19 9.40
N GLU A 115 -12.68 -3.97 10.69
CA GLU A 115 -13.40 -2.89 11.40
C GLU A 115 -12.65 -1.56 11.34
N SER A 116 -11.35 -1.60 11.13
CA SER A 116 -10.48 -0.43 10.98
C SER A 116 -10.77 0.34 9.68
N GLU A 117 -10.50 1.64 9.68
CA GLU A 117 -10.36 2.37 8.41
C GLU A 117 -9.01 2.02 7.77
N ILE A 118 -9.02 1.63 6.51
CA ILE A 118 -7.83 1.16 5.79
C ILE A 118 -7.43 2.17 4.74
N ILE A 119 -6.15 2.57 4.75
CA ILE A 119 -5.52 3.37 3.69
C ILE A 119 -4.40 2.54 3.07
N LEU A 120 -4.55 2.22 1.79
CA LEU A 120 -3.55 1.49 1.02
C LEU A 120 -2.83 2.45 0.07
N VAL A 121 -1.50 2.44 0.10
CA VAL A 121 -0.66 3.23 -0.81
C VAL A 121 0.01 2.31 -1.81
N SER A 122 -0.02 2.64 -3.11
CA SER A 122 0.68 1.89 -4.13
C SER A 122 1.21 2.78 -5.26
N ASN A 123 2.35 2.41 -5.84
CA ASN A 123 2.82 3.05 -7.07
C ASN A 123 2.00 2.54 -8.27
N GLU A 124 1.59 3.48 -9.12
CA GLU A 124 1.16 3.16 -10.47
C GLU A 124 2.37 3.14 -11.40
N THR A 125 2.65 1.99 -12.01
CA THR A 125 3.83 1.76 -12.87
C THR A 125 3.45 1.33 -14.28
N GLY A 126 2.16 1.15 -14.56
CA GLY A 126 1.64 0.64 -15.84
C GLY A 126 1.33 1.71 -16.89
N LEU A 127 1.49 3.01 -16.59
CA LEU A 127 1.17 4.11 -17.51
C LEU A 127 2.30 4.45 -18.49
N GLY A 128 3.39 3.70 -18.46
CA GLY A 128 4.55 3.93 -19.32
C GLY A 128 4.73 2.86 -20.40
N VAL A 129 5.94 2.79 -20.95
CA VAL A 129 6.36 1.75 -21.90
C VAL A 129 6.47 0.41 -21.17
N VAL A 130 6.03 -0.67 -21.83
CA VAL A 130 6.19 -2.04 -21.30
C VAL A 130 7.67 -2.36 -21.11
N PRO A 131 8.10 -2.77 -19.89
CA PRO A 131 9.50 -3.02 -19.60
C PRO A 131 10.09 -4.19 -20.40
N LEU A 132 11.40 -4.14 -20.71
CA LEU A 132 12.07 -5.24 -21.41
C LEU A 132 12.34 -6.44 -20.50
N GLY A 133 12.56 -6.23 -19.20
CA GLY A 133 12.84 -7.30 -18.23
C GLY A 133 11.58 -8.11 -17.90
N GLU A 134 11.71 -9.44 -17.86
CA GLU A 134 10.58 -10.35 -17.60
C GLU A 134 9.94 -10.10 -16.24
N ILE A 135 10.74 -10.01 -15.19
CA ILE A 135 10.25 -9.74 -13.84
C ILE A 135 9.54 -8.38 -13.73
N SER A 136 10.04 -7.39 -14.45
CA SER A 136 9.41 -6.06 -14.48
C SER A 136 8.06 -6.09 -15.21
N ARG A 137 7.93 -6.83 -16.30
CA ARG A 137 6.63 -7.03 -16.98
C ARG A 137 5.65 -7.74 -16.08
N ARG A 138 6.09 -8.83 -15.45
CA ARG A 138 5.27 -9.58 -14.50
C ARG A 138 4.80 -8.69 -13.34
N PHE A 139 5.70 -7.86 -12.80
CA PHE A 139 5.33 -6.90 -11.76
C PHE A 139 4.24 -5.93 -12.23
N VAL A 140 4.38 -5.34 -13.42
CA VAL A 140 3.39 -4.40 -13.98
C VAL A 140 2.03 -5.08 -14.15
N ASP A 141 2.01 -6.32 -14.67
CA ASP A 141 0.78 -7.08 -14.86
C ASP A 141 0.09 -7.42 -13.54
N GLU A 142 0.84 -7.93 -12.56
CA GLU A 142 0.28 -8.30 -11.25
C GLU A 142 -0.15 -7.07 -10.44
N ALA A 143 0.62 -5.97 -10.49
CA ALA A 143 0.22 -4.70 -9.88
C ALA A 143 -1.07 -4.17 -10.49
N GLY A 144 -1.20 -4.21 -11.81
CA GLY A 144 -2.41 -3.80 -12.50
C GLY A 144 -3.63 -4.63 -12.11
N ARG A 145 -3.50 -5.97 -12.04
CA ARG A 145 -4.59 -6.87 -11.57
C ARG A 145 -4.99 -6.57 -10.13
N LEU A 146 -4.01 -6.42 -9.24
CA LEU A 146 -4.24 -6.08 -7.85
C LEU A 146 -4.95 -4.73 -7.71
N HIS A 147 -4.50 -3.68 -8.43
CA HIS A 147 -5.12 -2.36 -8.40
C HIS A 147 -6.56 -2.38 -8.90
N GLN A 148 -6.87 -3.15 -9.97
CA GLN A 148 -8.24 -3.30 -10.46
C GLN A 148 -9.13 -3.96 -9.40
N SER A 149 -8.68 -5.06 -8.79
CA SER A 149 -9.44 -5.77 -7.76
C SER A 149 -9.67 -4.91 -6.52
N LEU A 150 -8.62 -4.21 -6.04
CA LEU A 150 -8.72 -3.27 -4.93
C LEU A 150 -9.63 -2.08 -5.27
N GLY A 151 -9.54 -1.55 -6.48
CA GLY A 151 -10.40 -0.46 -6.94
C GLY A 151 -11.88 -0.81 -6.94
N GLN A 152 -12.22 -2.09 -7.19
CA GLN A 152 -13.62 -2.56 -7.12
C GLN A 152 -14.16 -2.56 -5.68
N ILE A 153 -13.38 -3.04 -4.70
CA ILE A 153 -13.80 -3.16 -3.30
C ILE A 153 -13.58 -1.89 -2.48
N ALA A 154 -12.69 -0.99 -2.90
CA ALA A 154 -12.41 0.26 -2.18
C ALA A 154 -13.62 1.20 -2.23
N ASP A 155 -13.89 1.88 -1.11
CA ASP A 155 -14.89 2.95 -1.03
C ASP A 155 -14.40 4.21 -1.75
N LYS A 156 -13.10 4.47 -1.71
CA LYS A 156 -12.47 5.63 -2.33
C LYS A 156 -11.18 5.24 -3.05
N VAL A 157 -11.00 5.74 -4.28
CA VAL A 157 -9.77 5.59 -5.06
C VAL A 157 -9.29 6.97 -5.49
N VAL A 158 -8.03 7.27 -5.18
CA VAL A 158 -7.40 8.54 -5.50
C VAL A 158 -6.13 8.30 -6.30
N PHE A 159 -5.94 9.04 -7.38
CA PHE A 159 -4.70 9.08 -8.14
C PHE A 159 -3.96 10.38 -7.86
N CYS A 160 -2.74 10.29 -7.33
CA CYS A 160 -1.93 11.44 -6.95
C CYS A 160 -0.95 11.80 -8.07
N VAL A 161 -1.09 13.02 -8.60
CA VAL A 161 -0.22 13.56 -9.67
C VAL A 161 0.32 14.91 -9.23
N ALA A 162 1.64 15.08 -9.24
CA ALA A 162 2.32 16.35 -8.90
C ALA A 162 1.85 16.96 -7.55
N GLY A 163 1.56 16.12 -6.57
CA GLY A 163 1.06 16.52 -5.26
C GLY A 163 -0.44 16.76 -5.17
N PHE A 164 -1.17 16.69 -6.28
CA PHE A 164 -2.61 16.92 -6.33
C PHE A 164 -3.40 15.60 -6.38
N PRO A 165 -4.44 15.41 -5.54
CA PRO A 165 -5.31 14.26 -5.59
C PRO A 165 -6.34 14.39 -6.72
N MET A 166 -6.43 13.36 -7.56
CA MET A 166 -7.50 13.16 -8.52
C MET A 166 -8.38 12.01 -8.01
N ILE A 167 -9.64 12.29 -7.69
CA ILE A 167 -10.58 11.28 -7.20
C ILE A 167 -11.12 10.50 -8.40
N LEU A 168 -10.86 9.19 -8.41
CA LEU A 168 -11.35 8.25 -9.44
C LEU A 168 -12.63 7.54 -9.01
N LYS A 169 -12.82 7.32 -7.71
CA LYS A 169 -14.00 6.69 -7.12
C LYS A 169 -14.26 7.26 -5.73
N GLY A 170 -15.53 7.34 -5.32
CA GLY A 170 -15.96 7.88 -4.03
C GLY A 170 -16.16 9.39 -4.06
N GLU A 171 -16.67 9.95 -2.95
CA GLU A 171 -16.95 11.37 -2.82
C GLU A 171 -15.70 12.21 -2.53
N LYS A 172 -15.81 13.53 -2.85
CA LYS A 172 -14.76 14.52 -2.58
C LYS A 172 -14.55 14.73 -1.08
#